data_1da421c464b54bc5172b31d7c0f89b00
#
_entry.id   1da421c464b54bc5172b31d7c0f89b00
#
_cell.length_a   1.000
_cell.length_b   1.000
_cell.length_c   1.000
_cell.angle_alpha   90.00
_cell.angle_beta   90.00
_cell.angle_gamma   90.00
#
_symmetry.space_group_name_H-M   'P 1'
#
loop_
_entity.id
_entity.type
_entity.pdbx_description
1 polymer ?
#
loop_
_entity_poly.entity_id
_entity_poly.type
_entity_poly.pdbx_seq_one_letter_code
_entity_poly.pdbx_strand_id
1 'polypeptide(L)'
;MSQVKIYGLRSQLDPIKQELSDVIHSCVVDALQFPQHKRFHRFFRLDPSDFYYPRSSGRTDRYTIIEISMFEGRTVAAKKQLI
;
A
#
# COMPACT_ATOMS: atom_id res chain seq x y z
N MET A 1 8.69 9.47 9.79
CA MET A 1 7.34 8.98 9.52
C MET A 1 7.28 8.32 8.17
N SER A 2 6.46 7.31 8.03
CA SER A 2 6.30 6.67 6.74
C SER A 2 5.09 7.25 6.01
N GLN A 3 5.14 7.18 4.68
CA GLN A 3 4.01 7.49 3.83
C GLN A 3 3.72 6.26 2.99
N VAL A 4 2.45 5.97 2.78
CA VAL A 4 2.02 4.83 2.00
C VAL A 4 1.25 5.31 0.79
N LYS A 5 1.66 4.85 -0.39
CA LYS A 5 0.98 5.13 -1.65
C LYS A 5 0.49 3.82 -2.22
N ILE A 6 -0.77 3.78 -2.59
CA ILE A 6 -1.41 2.56 -3.08
C ILE A 6 -1.95 2.82 -4.48
N TYR A 7 -1.50 2.03 -5.44
CA TYR A 7 -1.87 2.18 -6.86
C TYR A 7 -2.64 0.95 -7.30
N GLY A 8 -3.78 1.18 -7.91
CA GLY A 8 -4.59 0.09 -8.46
C GLY A 8 -5.76 0.62 -9.26
N LEU A 9 -6.51 -0.28 -9.86
CA LEU A 9 -7.69 0.10 -10.62
C LEU A 9 -8.77 0.63 -9.69
N ARG A 10 -9.41 1.70 -10.12
CA ARG A 10 -10.46 2.35 -9.34
C ARG A 10 -11.56 1.36 -8.93
N SER A 11 -11.98 0.53 -9.87
CA SER A 11 -13.06 -0.43 -9.62
C SER A 11 -12.69 -1.46 -8.55
N GLN A 12 -11.40 -1.73 -8.38
CA GLN A 12 -10.94 -2.70 -7.39
C GLN A 12 -10.62 -2.05 -6.05
N LEU A 13 -10.16 -0.82 -6.05
CA LEU A 13 -9.78 -0.13 -4.83
C LEU A 13 -10.95 0.49 -4.09
N ASP A 14 -11.91 1.10 -4.80
CA ASP A 14 -12.99 1.83 -4.15
C ASP A 14 -13.76 1.01 -3.13
N PRO A 15 -14.13 -0.26 -3.41
CA PRO A 15 -14.89 -1.05 -2.44
C PRO A 15 -14.11 -1.42 -1.19
N ILE A 16 -12.77 -1.47 -1.26
CA ILE A 16 -11.96 -2.00 -0.16
C ILE A 16 -11.01 -0.95 0.44
N LYS A 17 -11.12 0.28 -0.01
CA LYS A 17 -10.16 1.35 0.35
C LYS A 17 -9.98 1.50 1.85
N GLN A 18 -11.08 1.63 2.58
CA GLN A 18 -11.03 1.82 4.02
C GLN A 18 -10.41 0.62 4.72
N GLU A 19 -10.87 -0.57 4.37
CA GLU A 19 -10.37 -1.80 4.98
C GLU A 19 -8.89 -2.00 4.68
N LEU A 20 -8.50 -1.78 3.43
CA LEU A 20 -7.09 -1.92 3.03
C LEU A 20 -6.20 -0.94 3.79
N SER A 21 -6.64 0.31 3.92
CA SER A 21 -5.90 1.31 4.68
C SER A 21 -5.75 0.89 6.14
N ASP A 22 -6.81 0.37 6.74
CA ASP A 22 -6.79 -0.08 8.13
C ASP A 22 -5.80 -1.23 8.33
N VAL A 23 -5.80 -2.19 7.43
CA VAL A 23 -4.88 -3.35 7.51
C VAL A 23 -3.44 -2.89 7.35
N ILE A 24 -3.16 -2.06 6.36
CA ILE A 24 -1.81 -1.55 6.13
C ILE A 24 -1.33 -0.75 7.34
N HIS A 25 -2.17 0.10 7.88
CA HIS A 25 -1.81 0.92 9.04
C HIS A 25 -1.51 0.06 10.26
N SER A 26 -2.31 -0.96 10.49
CA SER A 26 -2.06 -1.90 11.59
C SER A 26 -0.69 -2.57 11.44
N CYS A 27 -0.34 -2.99 10.23
CA CYS A 27 0.96 -3.60 9.97
C CYS A 27 2.12 -2.61 10.20
N VAL A 28 1.94 -1.37 9.77
CA VAL A 28 2.97 -0.34 9.96
C VAL A 28 3.18 -0.03 11.44
N VAL A 29 2.09 0.08 12.19
CA VAL A 29 2.17 0.33 13.63
C VAL A 29 2.92 -0.80 14.33
N ASP A 30 2.58 -2.04 14.00
CA ASP A 30 3.21 -3.21 14.65
C ASP A 30 4.67 -3.37 14.24
N ALA A 31 4.95 -3.27 12.94
CA ALA A 31 6.29 -3.55 12.43
C ALA A 31 7.29 -2.44 12.71
N LEU A 32 6.84 -1.18 12.70
CA LEU A 32 7.72 -0.02 12.78
C LEU A 32 7.57 0.77 14.07
N GLN A 33 6.72 0.33 14.99
CA GLN A 33 6.48 1.01 16.26
C GLN A 33 5.95 2.43 16.03
N PHE A 34 5.09 2.60 15.05
CA PHE A 34 4.57 3.91 14.67
C PHE A 34 3.40 4.31 15.55
N PRO A 35 3.23 5.62 15.84
CA PRO A 35 2.01 6.10 16.52
C PRO A 35 0.78 5.85 15.68
N GLN A 36 -0.28 5.34 16.31
CA GLN A 36 -1.51 5.00 15.59
C GLN A 36 -2.19 6.21 14.95
N HIS A 37 -2.00 7.40 15.51
CA HIS A 37 -2.64 8.59 14.99
C HIS A 37 -1.94 9.18 13.77
N LYS A 38 -0.79 8.64 13.39
CA LYS A 38 -0.03 9.16 12.25
C LYS A 38 -0.20 8.25 11.05
N ARG A 39 -1.33 8.40 10.37
CA ARG A 39 -1.64 7.64 9.17
C ARG A 39 -1.53 8.55 7.96
N PHE A 40 -0.56 8.28 7.11
CA PHE A 40 -0.36 9.03 5.87
C PHE A 40 -0.50 8.09 4.69
N HIS A 41 -1.72 7.91 4.22
CA HIS A 41 -2.05 7.00 3.12
C HIS A 41 -2.65 7.78 1.97
N ARG A 42 -2.24 7.44 0.74
CA ARG A 42 -2.79 8.02 -0.48
C ARG A 42 -3.13 6.90 -1.44
N PHE A 43 -4.31 6.99 -2.03
CA PHE A 43 -4.75 6.02 -3.01
C PHE A 43 -4.74 6.67 -4.38
N PHE A 44 -4.03 6.03 -5.31
CA PHE A 44 -4.03 6.42 -6.71
C PHE A 44 -4.94 5.47 -7.45
N ARG A 45 -6.18 5.90 -7.65
CA ARG A 45 -7.22 5.09 -8.28
C ARG A 45 -7.16 5.32 -9.77
N LEU A 46 -6.69 4.34 -10.50
CA LEU A 46 -6.36 4.47 -11.91
C LEU A 46 -7.44 3.86 -12.79
N ASP A 47 -7.64 4.46 -13.95
CA ASP A 47 -8.48 3.88 -14.99
C ASP A 47 -7.68 2.81 -15.75
N PRO A 48 -8.35 1.83 -16.39
CA PRO A 48 -7.63 0.80 -17.13
C PRO A 48 -6.67 1.34 -18.18
N SER A 49 -6.97 2.50 -18.77
CA SER A 49 -6.11 3.12 -19.77
C SER A 49 -4.82 3.71 -19.17
N ASP A 50 -4.77 3.86 -17.86
CA ASP A 50 -3.64 4.45 -17.16
C ASP A 50 -2.82 3.43 -16.37
N PHE A 51 -3.17 2.15 -16.45
CA PHE A 51 -2.54 1.14 -15.62
C PHE A 51 -2.30 -0.13 -16.40
N TYR A 52 -1.09 -0.27 -16.93
CA TYR A 52 -0.67 -1.43 -17.71
C TYR A 52 0.15 -2.37 -16.85
N TYR A 53 -0.14 -3.65 -16.94
CA TYR A 53 0.63 -4.68 -16.27
C TYR A 53 0.44 -6.01 -17.02
N PRO A 54 1.42 -6.94 -16.91
CA PRO A 54 1.28 -8.24 -17.57
C PRO A 54 0.17 -9.04 -16.92
N ARG A 55 -0.78 -9.53 -17.69
CA ARG A 55 -1.86 -10.37 -17.17
C ARG A 55 -1.51 -11.83 -17.14
N SER A 56 -0.39 -12.20 -17.75
CA SER A 56 0.14 -13.56 -17.65
C SER A 56 0.67 -13.82 -16.24
N SER A 57 0.90 -15.07 -15.90
CA SER A 57 1.45 -15.46 -14.60
C SER A 57 0.49 -15.18 -13.43
N GLY A 58 -0.81 -15.25 -13.68
CA GLY A 58 -1.80 -15.18 -12.61
C GLY A 58 -2.19 -13.80 -12.14
N ARG A 59 -1.69 -12.75 -12.78
CA ARG A 59 -2.11 -11.39 -12.43
C ARG A 59 -3.52 -11.12 -12.92
N THR A 60 -4.30 -10.43 -12.10
CA THR A 60 -5.68 -10.08 -12.40
C THR A 60 -5.89 -8.57 -12.24
N ASP A 61 -7.13 -8.11 -12.41
CA ASP A 61 -7.48 -6.71 -12.19
C ASP A 61 -7.24 -6.26 -10.75
N ARG A 62 -7.04 -7.20 -9.83
CA ARG A 62 -6.72 -6.89 -8.44
C ARG A 62 -5.26 -6.52 -8.22
N TYR A 63 -4.44 -6.58 -9.26
CA TYR A 63 -3.04 -6.21 -9.16
C TYR A 63 -2.90 -4.82 -8.55
N THR A 64 -2.14 -4.71 -7.48
CA THR A 64 -2.01 -3.47 -6.71
C THR A 64 -0.56 -3.28 -6.34
N ILE A 65 -0.10 -2.03 -6.42
CA ILE A 65 1.25 -1.66 -6.01
C ILE A 65 1.15 -0.86 -4.72
N ILE A 66 1.89 -1.29 -3.71
CA ILE A 66 1.95 -0.58 -2.43
C ILE A 66 3.39 -0.08 -2.25
N GLU A 67 3.54 1.23 -2.19
CA GLU A 67 4.84 1.87 -2.03
C GLU A 67 4.90 2.51 -0.65
N ILE A 68 5.91 2.14 0.12
CA ILE A 68 6.08 2.65 1.48
C ILE A 68 7.40 3.41 1.55
N SER A 69 7.30 4.73 1.79
CA SER A 69 8.46 5.60 1.96
C SER A 69 8.71 5.80 3.44
N MET A 70 9.95 5.60 3.88
CA MET A 70 10.31 5.67 5.28
C MET A 70 11.43 6.66 5.51
N PHE A 71 11.50 7.16 6.73
CA PHE A 71 12.63 7.97 7.15
C PHE A 71 13.90 7.14 7.23
N GLU A 72 15.01 7.83 7.15
CA GLU A 72 16.30 7.24 7.46
C GLU A 72 16.30 6.66 8.88
N GLY A 73 17.12 5.65 9.08
CA GLY A 73 17.25 5.00 10.39
C GLY A 73 16.38 3.78 10.57
N ARG A 74 15.39 3.57 9.71
CA ARG A 74 14.60 2.33 9.75
C ARG A 74 15.44 1.18 9.21
N THR A 75 15.41 0.05 9.88
CA THR A 75 16.21 -1.10 9.49
C THR A 75 15.61 -1.83 8.30
N VAL A 76 16.46 -2.53 7.57
CA VAL A 76 15.99 -3.38 6.47
C VAL A 76 15.06 -4.47 7.00
N ALA A 77 15.34 -4.98 8.19
CA ALA A 77 14.52 -6.03 8.80
C ALA A 77 13.09 -5.53 9.06
N ALA A 78 12.95 -4.29 9.56
CA ALA A 78 11.62 -3.71 9.77
C ALA A 78 10.87 -3.54 8.45
N LYS A 79 11.56 -3.14 7.39
CA LYS A 79 10.95 -3.01 6.07
C LYS A 79 10.46 -4.36 5.55
N LYS A 80 11.22 -5.41 5.79
CA LYS A 80 10.86 -6.77 5.34
C LYS A 80 9.60 -7.28 6.02
N GLN A 81 9.32 -6.84 7.22
CA GLN A 81 8.10 -7.25 7.92
C GLN A 81 6.84 -6.73 7.23
N LEU A 82 6.95 -5.68 6.41
CA LEU A 82 5.82 -5.10 5.70
C LEU A 82 5.58 -5.77 4.34
N ILE A 83 6.50 -6.56 3.88
CA ILE A 83 6.42 -7.26 2.62
C ILE A 83 6.02 -8.71 2.83
#